data_9a5e03db44a82b83bf1fe26d26549d4d
#
_entry.id   9a5e03db44a82b83bf1fe26d26549d4d
#
_cell.length_a   1.000
_cell.length_b   1.000
_cell.length_c   1.000
_cell.angle_alpha   90.00
_cell.angle_beta   90.00
_cell.angle_gamma   90.00
#
_symmetry.space_group_name_H-M   'P 1'
#
loop_
_entity.id
_entity.type
_entity.pdbx_description
1 polymer ?
#
loop_
_entity_poly.entity_id
_entity_poly.type
_entity_poly.pdbx_seq_one_letter_code
_entity_poly.pdbx_strand_id
1 'polypeptide(L)'
;MAKSSLKYELNTSVLPNIKNNNTLKSYKRGIRKFAAWCKENKIRHLSEVNKDIVQNYCNHLLECHYSPATVHDYLAPVCKAAEIDMKEIDKPKRTSGSIVRGRRVDCNPDGARHMEDDRFSRLVEFQKAVGIRRSELSHLTGNDLVRDNYGRAAAVIVQRGKGGKRQEQIILPHNRAIVEATFNGVEPDEHVFSSKEMANKINLHRMRAKHAQEAYQYYLAISTDPLQTSALKGQLLYRFESDNQKCSNAKRARFLRDINNPAPYHLRGDNWAKAKKLGLPTEYNRLALMAVSVLELSHWRLDVTVTNYMIQ
;
A
#
# COMPACT_ATOMS: atom_id res chain seq x y z
N MET A 1 11.72 17.14 -42.71
CA MET A 1 11.02 16.76 -41.48
C MET A 1 12.03 16.75 -40.34
N ALA A 2 11.81 17.47 -39.27
CA ALA A 2 12.68 17.43 -38.09
C ALA A 2 12.65 15.99 -37.52
N LYS A 3 13.83 15.37 -37.36
CA LYS A 3 13.92 14.03 -36.74
C LYS A 3 13.43 14.10 -35.31
N SER A 4 12.42 13.30 -34.99
CA SER A 4 11.91 13.20 -33.60
C SER A 4 12.99 12.64 -32.68
N SER A 5 13.05 13.11 -31.44
CA SER A 5 13.98 12.54 -30.47
C SER A 5 13.46 11.23 -29.92
N LEU A 6 14.34 10.29 -29.54
CA LEU A 6 13.97 9.03 -28.88
C LEU A 6 13.00 9.22 -27.72
N LYS A 7 13.22 10.25 -26.89
CA LYS A 7 12.30 10.57 -25.78
C LYS A 7 10.91 10.93 -26.25
N TYR A 8 10.78 11.64 -27.35
CA TYR A 8 9.49 11.97 -27.96
C TYR A 8 8.80 10.70 -28.47
N GLU A 9 9.53 9.86 -29.21
CA GLU A 9 9.01 8.59 -29.74
C GLU A 9 8.52 7.65 -28.62
N LEU A 10 9.29 7.48 -27.54
CA LEU A 10 8.89 6.71 -26.36
C LEU A 10 7.62 7.28 -25.67
N ASN A 11 7.55 8.61 -25.54
CA ASN A 11 6.39 9.24 -24.92
C ASN A 11 5.12 9.06 -25.76
N THR A 12 5.20 9.25 -27.06
CA THR A 12 4.05 9.12 -27.97
C THR A 12 3.57 7.68 -28.12
N SER A 13 4.49 6.71 -28.07
CA SER A 13 4.14 5.29 -28.13
C SER A 13 3.38 4.79 -26.90
N VAL A 14 3.74 5.24 -25.69
CA VAL A 14 3.26 4.59 -24.46
C VAL A 14 2.28 5.43 -23.65
N LEU A 15 2.54 6.74 -23.52
CA LEU A 15 1.80 7.59 -22.55
C LEU A 15 0.33 7.82 -22.87
N PRO A 16 -0.13 7.92 -24.14
CA PRO A 16 -1.53 8.13 -24.45
C PRO A 16 -2.48 7.05 -23.87
N ASN A 17 -1.97 5.84 -23.73
CA ASN A 17 -2.72 4.68 -23.24
C ASN A 17 -2.73 4.54 -21.71
N ILE A 18 -2.13 5.49 -20.96
CA ILE A 18 -2.01 5.41 -19.50
C ILE A 18 -3.05 6.32 -18.84
N LYS A 19 -4.12 5.72 -18.31
CA LYS A 19 -5.19 6.44 -17.61
C LYS A 19 -4.83 6.83 -16.16
N ASN A 20 -3.97 6.06 -15.51
CA ASN A 20 -3.63 6.29 -14.10
C ASN A 20 -2.49 7.29 -13.95
N ASN A 21 -2.73 8.41 -13.25
CA ASN A 21 -1.76 9.50 -13.05
C ASN A 21 -0.44 9.05 -12.37
N ASN A 22 -0.50 8.12 -11.44
CA ASN A 22 0.71 7.63 -10.76
C ASN A 22 1.55 6.76 -11.69
N THR A 23 0.90 5.90 -12.48
CA THR A 23 1.56 5.12 -13.54
C THR A 23 2.16 6.05 -14.59
N LEU A 24 1.42 7.09 -15.01
CA LEU A 24 1.91 8.10 -15.95
C LEU A 24 3.19 8.79 -15.45
N LYS A 25 3.19 9.23 -14.17
CA LYS A 25 4.38 9.83 -13.54
C LYS A 25 5.56 8.86 -13.46
N SER A 26 5.31 7.59 -13.14
CA SER A 26 6.35 6.57 -13.09
C SER A 26 6.93 6.30 -14.47
N TYR A 27 6.08 6.15 -15.49
CA TYR A 27 6.50 5.92 -16.87
C TYR A 27 7.31 7.09 -17.43
N LYS A 28 6.85 8.34 -17.24
CA LYS A 28 7.61 9.53 -17.62
C LYS A 28 9.01 9.56 -17.01
N ARG A 29 9.15 9.12 -15.76
CA ARG A 29 10.45 9.04 -15.08
C ARG A 29 11.33 7.94 -15.69
N GLY A 30 10.79 6.75 -15.93
CA GLY A 30 11.50 5.64 -16.58
C GLY A 30 11.98 6.02 -17.99
N ILE A 31 11.09 6.58 -18.81
CA ILE A 31 11.43 7.07 -20.16
C ILE A 31 12.54 8.12 -20.11
N ARG A 32 12.48 9.08 -19.19
CA ARG A 32 13.53 10.10 -19.05
C ARG A 32 14.88 9.47 -18.71
N LYS A 33 14.93 8.50 -17.82
CA LYS A 33 16.16 7.80 -17.43
C LYS A 33 16.73 7.00 -18.59
N PHE A 34 15.90 6.23 -19.29
CA PHE A 34 16.32 5.45 -20.44
C PHE A 34 16.83 6.33 -21.58
N ALA A 35 16.10 7.40 -21.93
CA ALA A 35 16.52 8.32 -22.98
C ALA A 35 17.85 9.03 -22.66
N ALA A 36 18.14 9.33 -21.38
CA ALA A 36 19.43 9.87 -20.97
C ALA A 36 20.56 8.84 -21.20
N TRP A 37 20.38 7.61 -20.76
CA TRP A 37 21.33 6.51 -20.97
C TRP A 37 21.54 6.22 -22.46
N CYS A 38 20.47 6.19 -23.27
CA CYS A 38 20.57 6.00 -24.73
C CYS A 38 21.38 7.12 -25.41
N LYS A 39 21.24 8.37 -24.95
CA LYS A 39 22.03 9.50 -25.47
C LYS A 39 23.54 9.28 -25.29
N GLU A 40 23.92 8.79 -24.10
CA GLU A 40 25.32 8.44 -23.77
C GLU A 40 25.83 7.27 -24.65
N ASN A 41 24.95 6.32 -24.98
CA ASN A 41 25.23 5.16 -25.80
C ASN A 41 24.96 5.37 -27.31
N LYS A 42 24.74 6.62 -27.75
CA LYS A 42 24.53 7.03 -29.14
C LYS A 42 23.28 6.41 -29.84
N ILE A 43 22.31 5.93 -29.08
CA ILE A 43 21.01 5.42 -29.53
C ILE A 43 20.07 6.60 -29.69
N ARG A 44 19.53 6.85 -30.87
CA ARG A 44 18.81 8.08 -31.19
C ARG A 44 17.33 7.88 -31.50
N HIS A 45 16.94 6.69 -31.93
CA HIS A 45 15.58 6.36 -32.36
C HIS A 45 15.03 5.10 -31.70
N LEU A 46 13.72 5.02 -31.56
CA LEU A 46 13.04 3.84 -30.99
C LEU A 46 13.23 2.59 -31.85
N SER A 47 13.36 2.76 -33.17
CA SER A 47 13.65 1.66 -34.12
C SER A 47 15.00 0.97 -33.89
N GLU A 48 15.92 1.62 -33.19
CA GLU A 48 17.20 1.04 -32.80
C GLU A 48 17.11 0.21 -31.52
N VAL A 49 16.03 0.39 -30.75
CA VAL A 49 15.88 -0.25 -29.44
C VAL A 49 15.40 -1.70 -29.62
N ASN A 50 16.29 -2.62 -29.38
CA ASN A 50 16.05 -4.06 -29.41
C ASN A 50 16.24 -4.69 -28.01
N LYS A 51 16.07 -5.99 -27.90
CA LYS A 51 16.21 -6.76 -26.67
C LYS A 51 17.58 -6.58 -26.02
N ASP A 52 18.65 -6.59 -26.77
CA ASP A 52 20.01 -6.49 -26.26
C ASP A 52 20.28 -5.12 -25.65
N ILE A 53 19.78 -4.06 -26.28
CA ILE A 53 19.84 -2.70 -25.74
C ILE A 53 19.07 -2.59 -24.43
N VAL A 54 17.87 -3.19 -24.35
CA VAL A 54 17.08 -3.18 -23.11
C VAL A 54 17.76 -4.02 -22.01
N GLN A 55 18.40 -5.14 -22.38
CA GLN A 55 19.18 -5.94 -21.43
C GLN A 55 20.41 -5.17 -20.93
N ASN A 56 21.15 -4.49 -21.79
CA ASN A 56 22.29 -3.65 -21.41
C ASN A 56 21.86 -2.52 -20.48
N TYR A 57 20.70 -1.90 -20.73
CA TYR A 57 20.14 -0.91 -19.81
C TYR A 57 19.74 -1.53 -18.47
N CYS A 58 19.19 -2.74 -18.44
CA CYS A 58 18.92 -3.47 -17.21
C CYS A 58 20.20 -3.69 -16.40
N ASN A 59 21.26 -4.14 -17.04
CA ASN A 59 22.57 -4.35 -16.41
C ASN A 59 23.13 -3.05 -15.82
N HIS A 60 23.08 -1.95 -16.60
CA HIS A 60 23.47 -0.63 -16.12
C HIS A 60 22.66 -0.18 -14.89
N LEU A 61 21.35 -0.43 -14.83
CA LEU A 61 20.55 -0.13 -13.64
C LEU A 61 20.99 -0.95 -12.40
N LEU A 62 21.43 -2.19 -12.61
CA LEU A 62 21.95 -3.04 -11.53
C LEU A 62 23.33 -2.56 -11.05
N GLU A 63 24.22 -2.17 -11.94
CA GLU A 63 25.51 -1.52 -11.63
C GLU A 63 25.31 -0.23 -10.82
N CYS A 64 24.26 0.53 -11.14
CA CYS A 64 23.84 1.70 -10.37
C CYS A 64 23.16 1.35 -9.02
N HIS A 65 23.13 0.07 -8.60
CA HIS A 65 22.55 -0.42 -7.36
C HIS A 65 21.05 -0.12 -7.17
N TYR A 66 20.29 0.00 -8.27
CA TYR A 66 18.84 0.14 -8.17
C TYR A 66 18.18 -1.14 -7.65
N SER A 67 17.18 -0.97 -6.78
CA SER A 67 16.42 -2.11 -6.25
C SER A 67 15.69 -2.86 -7.37
N PRO A 68 15.43 -4.18 -7.24
CA PRO A 68 14.67 -4.96 -8.22
C PRO A 68 13.33 -4.33 -8.61
N ALA A 69 12.65 -3.66 -7.65
CA ALA A 69 11.40 -2.96 -7.91
C ALA A 69 11.62 -1.73 -8.82
N THR A 70 12.67 -0.95 -8.58
CA THR A 70 13.00 0.23 -9.39
C THR A 70 13.45 -0.16 -10.80
N VAL A 71 14.26 -1.22 -10.92
CA VAL A 71 14.66 -1.79 -12.22
C VAL A 71 13.42 -2.17 -13.04
N HIS A 72 12.51 -2.93 -12.44
CA HIS A 72 11.25 -3.30 -13.08
C HIS A 72 10.43 -2.07 -13.51
N ASP A 73 10.30 -1.05 -12.65
CA ASP A 73 9.51 0.15 -12.93
C ASP A 73 10.13 1.01 -14.07
N TYR A 74 11.46 0.99 -14.22
CA TYR A 74 12.15 1.72 -15.30
C TYR A 74 12.15 0.96 -16.62
N LEU A 75 12.20 -0.38 -16.59
CA LEU A 75 12.11 -1.20 -17.80
C LEU A 75 10.70 -1.23 -18.38
N ALA A 76 9.65 -1.21 -17.53
CA ALA A 76 8.28 -1.39 -17.99
C ALA A 76 7.83 -0.46 -19.12
N PRO A 77 8.07 0.87 -19.09
CA PRO A 77 7.70 1.74 -20.22
C PRO A 77 8.56 1.50 -21.47
N VAL A 78 9.82 1.09 -21.29
CA VAL A 78 10.75 0.84 -22.40
C VAL A 78 10.35 -0.42 -23.14
N CYS A 79 10.15 -1.52 -22.42
CA CYS A 79 9.71 -2.79 -23.00
C CYS A 79 8.36 -2.62 -23.72
N LYS A 80 7.44 -1.83 -23.12
CA LYS A 80 6.16 -1.55 -23.75
C LYS A 80 6.28 -0.75 -25.05
N ALA A 81 7.19 0.24 -25.09
CA ALA A 81 7.41 1.05 -26.29
C ALA A 81 8.09 0.27 -27.43
N ALA A 82 9.02 -0.61 -27.08
CA ALA A 82 9.78 -1.43 -28.02
C ALA A 82 9.09 -2.78 -28.34
N GLU A 83 7.88 -3.01 -27.79
CA GLU A 83 7.11 -4.26 -27.98
C GLU A 83 7.86 -5.53 -27.55
N ILE A 84 8.72 -5.41 -26.52
CA ILE A 84 9.52 -6.52 -25.98
C ILE A 84 8.80 -7.10 -24.76
N ASP A 85 8.63 -8.43 -24.68
CA ASP A 85 8.11 -9.05 -23.44
C ASP A 85 9.16 -8.90 -22.34
N MET A 86 8.74 -8.27 -21.25
CA MET A 86 9.60 -8.07 -20.08
C MET A 86 10.09 -9.39 -19.46
N LYS A 87 9.46 -10.52 -19.75
CA LYS A 87 9.91 -11.85 -19.31
C LYS A 87 11.19 -12.30 -20.00
N GLU A 88 11.45 -11.77 -21.18
CA GLU A 88 12.66 -12.07 -21.95
C GLU A 88 13.91 -11.34 -21.45
N ILE A 89 13.74 -10.33 -20.62
CA ILE A 89 14.84 -9.58 -20.00
C ILE A 89 15.25 -10.28 -18.71
N ASP A 90 16.54 -10.65 -18.63
CA ASP A 90 17.12 -11.18 -17.41
C ASP A 90 17.26 -10.06 -16.38
N LYS A 91 16.48 -10.18 -15.31
CA LYS A 91 16.38 -9.18 -14.25
C LYS A 91 16.11 -9.84 -12.90
N PRO A 92 16.55 -9.21 -11.78
CA PRO A 92 16.36 -9.77 -10.46
C PRO A 92 14.88 -9.89 -10.12
N LYS A 93 14.51 -11.00 -9.46
CA LYS A 93 13.16 -11.22 -8.97
C LYS A 93 12.82 -10.22 -7.84
N ARG A 94 11.60 -9.70 -7.89
CA ARG A 94 11.04 -8.89 -6.78
C ARG A 94 10.60 -9.83 -5.67
N THR A 95 11.42 -9.97 -4.64
CA THR A 95 11.05 -10.71 -3.42
C THR A 95 10.75 -9.76 -2.28
N SER A 96 10.09 -10.25 -1.22
CA SER A 96 9.85 -9.43 -0.03
C SER A 96 11.15 -9.02 0.67
N GLY A 97 12.18 -9.86 0.59
CA GLY A 97 13.53 -9.55 1.11
C GLY A 97 14.25 -8.45 0.32
N SER A 98 13.97 -8.32 -0.98
CA SER A 98 14.57 -7.28 -1.83
C SER A 98 13.93 -5.88 -1.66
N ILE A 99 12.87 -5.76 -0.83
CA ILE A 99 12.21 -4.46 -0.59
C ILE A 99 13.04 -3.63 0.37
N VAL A 100 13.82 -2.70 -0.16
CA VAL A 100 14.47 -1.65 0.64
C VAL A 100 13.47 -0.50 0.85
N ARG A 101 13.08 -0.28 2.11
CA ARG A 101 12.18 0.81 2.46
C ARG A 101 13.00 2.04 2.81
N GLY A 102 13.31 2.89 1.83
CA GLY A 102 13.99 4.18 2.02
C GLY A 102 13.22 5.21 2.88
N ARG A 103 12.22 4.74 3.63
CA ARG A 103 11.41 5.54 4.57
C ARG A 103 11.77 5.24 6.03
N ARG A 104 12.68 4.34 6.26
CA ARG A 104 13.20 4.07 7.60
C ARG A 104 14.22 5.16 7.96
N VAL A 105 14.10 5.68 9.16
CA VAL A 105 15.03 6.69 9.70
C VAL A 105 16.47 6.17 9.73
N ASP A 106 16.63 4.88 10.02
CA ASP A 106 17.91 4.16 10.05
C ASP A 106 18.57 4.01 8.67
N CYS A 107 17.80 4.09 7.58
CA CYS A 107 18.31 3.92 6.21
C CYS A 107 18.54 5.24 5.45
N ASN A 108 17.91 6.33 5.87
CA ASN A 108 18.01 7.63 5.22
C ASN A 108 17.67 8.76 6.21
N PRO A 109 18.59 9.09 7.13
CA PRO A 109 18.35 10.10 8.17
C PRO A 109 18.05 11.48 7.59
N ASP A 110 18.71 11.89 6.51
CA ASP A 110 18.58 13.23 5.92
C ASP A 110 17.34 13.40 5.04
N GLY A 111 16.84 12.33 4.46
CA GLY A 111 15.65 12.31 3.60
C GLY A 111 14.43 11.66 4.24
N ALA A 112 14.56 11.21 5.49
CA ALA A 112 13.48 10.53 6.20
C ALA A 112 12.30 11.48 6.44
N ARG A 113 11.10 10.94 6.27
CA ARG A 113 9.90 11.63 6.72
C ARG A 113 9.82 11.54 8.25
N HIS A 114 9.53 12.66 8.88
CA HIS A 114 9.35 12.72 10.32
C HIS A 114 8.23 11.76 10.77
N MET A 115 8.39 11.18 11.95
CA MET A 115 7.37 10.32 12.54
C MET A 115 6.26 11.14 13.18
N GLU A 116 6.64 12.25 13.81
CA GLU A 116 5.76 13.15 14.55
C GLU A 116 6.19 14.59 14.26
N ASP A 117 5.22 15.48 14.31
CA ASP A 117 5.43 16.92 14.18
C ASP A 117 4.24 17.57 14.88
N ASP A 118 4.49 18.30 15.96
CA ASP A 118 3.46 18.89 16.85
C ASP A 118 2.50 19.81 16.09
N ARG A 119 2.97 20.43 15.01
CA ARG A 119 2.11 21.24 14.13
C ARG A 119 1.00 20.45 13.46
N PHE A 120 1.10 19.13 13.44
CA PHE A 120 0.16 18.21 12.82
C PHE A 120 -0.34 17.14 13.80
N SER A 121 -0.34 17.43 15.10
CA SER A 121 -0.73 16.48 16.16
C SER A 121 -2.09 15.84 15.88
N ARG A 122 -3.10 16.64 15.53
CA ARG A 122 -4.45 16.16 15.16
C ARG A 122 -4.41 15.12 14.04
N LEU A 123 -3.66 15.37 12.96
CA LEU A 123 -3.50 14.42 11.85
C LEU A 123 -2.74 13.16 12.27
N VAL A 124 -1.70 13.32 13.08
CA VAL A 124 -0.86 12.22 13.58
C VAL A 124 -1.65 11.28 14.46
N GLU A 125 -2.39 11.82 15.43
CA GLU A 125 -3.23 11.04 16.35
C GLU A 125 -4.35 10.33 15.61
N PHE A 126 -5.06 11.02 14.74
CA PHE A 126 -6.07 10.41 13.90
C PHE A 126 -5.48 9.28 13.03
N GLN A 127 -4.32 9.48 12.45
CA GLN A 127 -3.68 8.46 11.62
C GLN A 127 -3.22 7.24 12.44
N LYS A 128 -2.81 7.42 13.68
CA LYS A 128 -2.53 6.32 14.62
C LYS A 128 -3.84 5.59 14.99
N ALA A 129 -4.94 6.33 15.15
CA ALA A 129 -6.23 5.79 15.57
C ALA A 129 -6.96 5.00 14.46
N VAL A 130 -6.83 5.40 13.20
CA VAL A 130 -7.63 4.84 12.09
C VAL A 130 -6.79 4.19 11.00
N GLY A 131 -5.55 4.63 10.78
CA GLY A 131 -4.63 3.98 9.87
C GLY A 131 -5.00 4.05 8.38
N ILE A 132 -5.63 5.12 7.90
CA ILE A 132 -6.02 5.32 6.50
C ILE A 132 -4.81 5.65 5.61
N ARG A 133 -4.85 5.43 4.29
CA ARG A 133 -3.78 5.83 3.39
C ARG A 133 -3.76 7.35 3.20
N ARG A 134 -2.56 7.95 3.02
CA ARG A 134 -2.40 9.40 2.78
C ARG A 134 -3.33 9.94 1.70
N SER A 135 -3.46 9.22 0.58
CA SER A 135 -4.33 9.65 -0.53
C SER A 135 -5.82 9.55 -0.19
N GLU A 136 -6.18 8.75 0.78
CA GLU A 136 -7.55 8.58 1.26
C GLU A 136 -7.90 9.68 2.28
N LEU A 137 -6.96 10.00 3.19
CA LEU A 137 -7.10 11.11 4.14
C LEU A 137 -7.40 12.46 3.48
N SER A 138 -6.79 12.74 2.32
CA SER A 138 -6.98 14.00 1.59
C SER A 138 -8.38 14.18 1.01
N HIS A 139 -9.20 13.14 1.04
CA HIS A 139 -10.58 13.16 0.51
C HIS A 139 -11.63 12.90 1.59
N LEU A 140 -11.21 12.79 2.85
CA LEU A 140 -12.11 12.53 3.96
C LEU A 140 -12.90 13.80 4.28
N THR A 141 -14.23 13.66 4.40
CA THR A 141 -15.17 14.74 4.72
C THR A 141 -15.95 14.47 6.00
N GLY A 142 -16.68 15.46 6.51
CA GLY A 142 -17.51 15.31 7.70
C GLY A 142 -18.55 14.19 7.60
N ASN A 143 -19.08 13.94 6.38
CA ASN A 143 -20.03 12.86 6.11
C ASN A 143 -19.45 11.45 6.20
N ASP A 144 -18.13 11.31 6.30
CA ASP A 144 -17.49 9.99 6.26
C ASP A 144 -17.41 9.31 7.63
N LEU A 145 -17.85 9.97 8.70
CA LEU A 145 -17.94 9.36 10.03
C LEU A 145 -19.26 8.60 10.19
N VAL A 146 -19.16 7.30 10.43
CA VAL A 146 -20.31 6.45 10.80
C VAL A 146 -20.40 6.35 12.32
N ARG A 147 -21.62 6.52 12.84
CA ARG A 147 -21.91 6.37 14.26
C ARG A 147 -22.74 5.11 14.51
N ASP A 148 -22.55 4.49 15.67
CA ASP A 148 -23.40 3.39 16.13
C ASP A 148 -24.75 3.91 16.65
N ASN A 149 -25.63 2.98 17.04
CA ASN A 149 -26.97 3.31 17.57
C ASN A 149 -26.95 4.12 18.87
N TYR A 150 -25.79 4.28 19.50
CA TYR A 150 -25.59 5.12 20.70
C TYR A 150 -24.93 6.46 20.36
N GLY A 151 -24.81 6.80 19.08
CA GLY A 151 -24.18 8.03 18.61
C GLY A 151 -22.65 8.06 18.65
N ARG A 152 -21.99 6.97 19.01
CA ARG A 152 -20.52 6.88 19.14
C ARG A 152 -19.87 6.58 17.79
N ALA A 153 -18.67 7.11 17.58
CA ALA A 153 -17.89 6.81 16.38
C ALA A 153 -17.63 5.29 16.23
N ALA A 154 -18.07 4.70 15.13
CA ALA A 154 -18.00 3.27 14.85
C ALA A 154 -17.09 2.93 13.67
N ALA A 155 -17.14 3.72 12.62
CA ALA A 155 -16.31 3.53 11.43
C ALA A 155 -16.06 4.84 10.69
N VAL A 156 -15.04 4.85 9.83
CA VAL A 156 -14.79 5.90 8.85
C VAL A 156 -14.93 5.32 7.45
N ILE A 157 -15.72 6.00 6.61
CA ILE A 157 -15.92 5.59 5.22
C ILE A 157 -14.87 6.25 4.33
N VAL A 158 -14.16 5.43 3.58
CA VAL A 158 -13.29 5.90 2.51
C VAL A 158 -14.02 5.71 1.19
N GLN A 159 -14.60 6.78 0.64
CA GLN A 159 -15.45 6.71 -0.55
C GLN A 159 -14.68 6.26 -1.79
N ARG A 160 -13.43 6.70 -1.95
CA ARG A 160 -12.57 6.41 -3.10
C ARG A 160 -11.22 5.85 -2.66
N GLY A 161 -11.23 4.64 -2.14
CA GLY A 161 -10.00 3.93 -1.78
C GLY A 161 -9.19 3.49 -3.00
N LYS A 162 -8.07 2.81 -2.75
CA LYS A 162 -7.19 2.32 -3.82
C LYS A 162 -7.97 1.44 -4.81
N GLY A 163 -7.95 1.81 -6.08
CA GLY A 163 -8.70 1.14 -7.15
C GLY A 163 -10.17 1.56 -7.23
N GLY A 164 -10.54 2.70 -6.65
CA GLY A 164 -11.89 3.25 -6.69
C GLY A 164 -12.89 2.56 -5.75
N LYS A 165 -12.43 1.69 -4.86
CA LYS A 165 -13.29 0.92 -3.96
C LYS A 165 -13.69 1.75 -2.75
N ARG A 166 -14.98 1.70 -2.40
CA ARG A 166 -15.47 2.14 -1.10
C ARG A 166 -14.91 1.19 -0.03
N GLN A 167 -14.41 1.75 1.06
CA GLN A 167 -13.86 1.00 2.19
C GLN A 167 -14.50 1.55 3.47
N GLU A 168 -14.70 0.66 4.42
CA GLU A 168 -15.14 1.01 5.76
C GLU A 168 -14.03 0.62 6.73
N GLN A 169 -13.55 1.58 7.48
CA GLN A 169 -12.47 1.44 8.42
C GLN A 169 -13.08 1.43 9.83
N ILE A 170 -13.01 0.31 10.51
CA ILE A 170 -13.56 0.20 11.86
C ILE A 170 -12.75 1.06 12.83
N ILE A 171 -13.40 1.65 13.80
CA ILE A 171 -12.77 2.42 14.87
C ILE A 171 -12.69 1.55 16.12
N LEU A 172 -11.49 1.27 16.57
CA LEU A 172 -11.28 0.55 17.83
C LEU A 172 -11.86 1.33 19.01
N PRO A 173 -12.48 0.67 20.01
CA PRO A 173 -13.19 1.36 21.11
C PRO A 173 -12.37 2.43 21.82
N HIS A 174 -11.09 2.18 22.06
CA HIS A 174 -10.20 3.12 22.75
C HIS A 174 -9.75 4.32 21.87
N ASN A 175 -9.96 4.26 20.54
CA ASN A 175 -9.64 5.32 19.59
C ASN A 175 -10.83 6.24 19.27
N ARG A 176 -12.03 5.93 19.79
CA ARG A 176 -13.27 6.68 19.49
C ARG A 176 -13.16 8.16 19.81
N ALA A 177 -12.67 8.49 21.02
CA ALA A 177 -12.56 9.87 21.47
C ALA A 177 -11.66 10.72 20.55
N ILE A 178 -10.55 10.15 20.06
CA ILE A 178 -9.63 10.83 19.11
C ILE A 178 -10.35 11.10 17.79
N VAL A 179 -11.10 10.12 17.29
CA VAL A 179 -11.82 10.26 16.02
C VAL A 179 -12.94 11.28 16.16
N GLU A 180 -13.73 11.22 17.22
CA GLU A 180 -14.81 12.17 17.51
C GLU A 180 -14.28 13.59 17.63
N ALA A 181 -13.20 13.80 18.38
CA ALA A 181 -12.53 15.10 18.47
C ALA A 181 -12.03 15.61 17.12
N THR A 182 -11.57 14.70 16.25
CA THR A 182 -11.08 15.06 14.91
C THR A 182 -12.20 15.52 13.98
N PHE A 183 -13.40 14.96 14.11
CA PHE A 183 -14.57 15.31 13.29
C PHE A 183 -15.44 16.41 13.92
N ASN A 184 -15.18 16.79 15.15
CA ASN A 184 -15.95 17.81 15.83
C ASN A 184 -15.83 19.17 15.12
N GLY A 185 -16.99 19.77 14.79
CA GLY A 185 -17.05 21.06 14.07
C GLY A 185 -16.69 21.00 12.59
N VAL A 186 -16.53 19.80 12.01
CA VAL A 186 -16.33 19.65 10.55
C VAL A 186 -17.69 19.52 9.89
N GLU A 187 -17.99 20.44 8.96
CA GLU A 187 -19.24 20.41 8.21
C GLU A 187 -19.31 19.17 7.29
N PRO A 188 -20.52 18.70 6.91
CA PRO A 188 -20.71 17.46 6.14
C PRO A 188 -19.81 17.33 4.90
N ASP A 189 -19.75 18.38 4.08
CA ASP A 189 -18.99 18.38 2.83
C ASP A 189 -17.57 18.98 2.97
N GLU A 190 -17.20 19.42 4.16
CA GLU A 190 -15.89 19.98 4.44
C GLU A 190 -14.85 18.86 4.58
N HIS A 191 -13.65 19.10 4.07
CA HIS A 191 -12.53 18.19 4.27
C HIS A 191 -12.07 18.17 5.73
N VAL A 192 -11.98 16.97 6.31
CA VAL A 192 -11.47 16.78 7.69
C VAL A 192 -10.04 17.33 7.84
N PHE A 193 -9.22 17.19 6.81
CA PHE A 193 -7.86 17.73 6.79
C PHE A 193 -7.67 18.67 5.61
N SER A 194 -7.21 19.87 5.90
CA SER A 194 -6.91 20.88 4.88
C SER A 194 -5.77 20.46 3.96
N SER A 195 -5.72 21.05 2.76
CA SER A 195 -4.60 20.85 1.82
C SER A 195 -3.24 21.22 2.43
N LYS A 196 -3.21 22.21 3.35
CA LYS A 196 -2.00 22.63 4.06
C LYS A 196 -1.52 21.55 5.03
N GLU A 197 -2.43 20.93 5.81
CA GLU A 197 -2.12 19.80 6.67
C GLU A 197 -1.64 18.60 5.85
N MET A 198 -2.26 18.33 4.72
CA MET A 198 -1.86 17.19 3.85
C MET A 198 -0.55 17.40 3.09
N ALA A 199 -0.04 18.64 2.98
CA ALA A 199 1.27 18.95 2.40
C ALA A 199 2.47 18.64 3.31
N ASN A 200 2.24 17.97 4.45
CA ASN A 200 3.27 17.58 5.43
C ASN A 200 4.25 16.50 4.89
N LYS A 201 5.40 16.36 5.58
CA LYS A 201 6.43 15.33 5.32
C LYS A 201 6.37 14.16 6.31
N ILE A 202 5.30 14.00 7.06
CA ILE A 202 5.14 12.96 8.07
C ILE A 202 5.04 11.58 7.42
N ASN A 203 5.59 10.57 8.06
CA ASN A 203 5.52 9.18 7.59
C ASN A 203 4.19 8.52 7.98
N LEU A 204 3.07 8.99 7.40
CA LEU A 204 1.73 8.46 7.68
C LEU A 204 1.59 6.95 7.38
N HIS A 205 2.42 6.38 6.50
CA HIS A 205 2.40 4.94 6.24
C HIS A 205 2.96 4.14 7.43
N ARG A 206 3.97 4.66 8.12
CA ARG A 206 4.49 4.01 9.33
C ARG A 206 3.48 4.11 10.49
N MET A 207 2.73 5.21 10.58
CA MET A 207 1.65 5.32 11.57
C MET A 207 0.53 4.32 11.29
N ARG A 208 0.18 4.12 10.01
CA ARG A 208 -0.73 3.03 9.63
C ARG A 208 -0.20 1.65 10.04
N ALA A 209 1.11 1.44 10.04
CA ALA A 209 1.68 0.19 10.54
C ALA A 209 1.59 0.08 12.06
N LYS A 210 1.84 1.17 12.81
CA LYS A 210 1.60 1.21 14.26
C LYS A 210 0.13 0.89 14.59
N HIS A 211 -0.82 1.53 13.89
CA HIS A 211 -2.24 1.21 14.02
C HIS A 211 -2.52 -0.27 13.79
N ALA A 212 -1.99 -0.86 12.73
CA ALA A 212 -2.19 -2.28 12.42
C ALA A 212 -1.64 -3.21 13.52
N GLN A 213 -0.50 -2.85 14.12
CA GLN A 213 0.11 -3.61 15.22
C GLN A 213 -0.74 -3.50 16.50
N GLU A 214 -1.24 -2.31 16.82
CA GLU A 214 -2.16 -2.07 17.94
C GLU A 214 -3.48 -2.84 17.74
N ALA A 215 -4.07 -2.73 16.56
CA ALA A 215 -5.28 -3.47 16.20
C ALA A 215 -5.08 -4.99 16.31
N TYR A 216 -3.90 -5.49 15.94
CA TYR A 216 -3.59 -6.90 16.10
C TYR A 216 -3.63 -7.33 17.58
N GLN A 217 -3.06 -6.54 18.50
CA GLN A 217 -3.12 -6.85 19.93
C GLN A 217 -4.56 -6.82 20.45
N TYR A 218 -5.36 -5.86 20.01
CA TYR A 218 -6.78 -5.80 20.34
C TYR A 218 -7.54 -7.05 19.89
N TYR A 219 -7.40 -7.44 18.62
CA TYR A 219 -8.08 -8.64 18.09
C TYR A 219 -7.50 -9.94 18.65
N LEU A 220 -6.24 -9.96 19.02
CA LEU A 220 -5.65 -11.10 19.71
C LEU A 220 -6.30 -11.32 21.07
N ALA A 221 -6.51 -10.26 21.85
CA ALA A 221 -7.21 -10.32 23.13
C ALA A 221 -8.67 -10.79 22.95
N ILE A 222 -9.40 -10.26 21.97
CA ILE A 222 -10.75 -10.72 21.62
C ILE A 222 -10.78 -12.23 21.26
N SER A 223 -9.74 -12.73 20.60
CA SER A 223 -9.68 -14.13 20.15
C SER A 223 -9.52 -15.15 21.30
N THR A 224 -9.32 -14.70 22.53
CA THR A 224 -9.27 -15.56 23.71
C THR A 224 -10.64 -15.82 24.33
N ASP A 225 -11.65 -15.00 24.02
CA ASP A 225 -13.02 -15.13 24.50
C ASP A 225 -13.90 -15.78 23.40
N PRO A 226 -14.57 -16.91 23.67
CA PRO A 226 -15.39 -17.61 22.66
C PRO A 226 -16.55 -16.75 22.11
N LEU A 227 -17.22 -15.94 22.96
CA LEU A 227 -18.34 -15.10 22.53
C LEU A 227 -17.84 -13.97 21.62
N GLN A 228 -16.78 -13.28 22.01
CA GLN A 228 -16.17 -12.22 21.20
C GLN A 228 -15.56 -12.78 19.91
N THR A 229 -14.96 -13.97 19.96
CA THR A 229 -14.48 -14.70 18.79
C THR A 229 -15.61 -14.98 17.78
N SER A 230 -16.78 -15.43 18.27
CA SER A 230 -17.96 -15.67 17.42
C SER A 230 -18.46 -14.37 16.78
N ALA A 231 -18.56 -13.30 17.55
CA ALA A 231 -18.93 -11.99 17.04
C ALA A 231 -17.96 -11.46 15.98
N LEU A 232 -16.65 -11.60 16.22
CA LEU A 232 -15.61 -11.20 15.26
C LEU A 232 -15.70 -11.98 13.94
N LYS A 233 -15.93 -13.29 14.01
CA LYS A 233 -16.17 -14.12 12.81
C LYS A 233 -17.40 -13.65 12.04
N GLY A 234 -18.48 -13.30 12.75
CA GLY A 234 -19.68 -12.72 12.15
C GLY A 234 -19.42 -11.42 11.41
N GLN A 235 -18.65 -10.49 12.02
CA GLN A 235 -18.23 -9.24 11.37
C GLN A 235 -17.39 -9.48 10.11
N LEU A 236 -16.44 -10.40 10.18
CA LEU A 236 -15.60 -10.76 9.03
C LEU A 236 -16.42 -11.37 7.89
N LEU A 237 -17.41 -12.22 8.22
CA LEU A 237 -18.29 -12.80 7.22
C LEU A 237 -19.18 -11.75 6.58
N TYR A 238 -19.80 -10.89 7.38
CA TYR A 238 -20.61 -9.78 6.89
C TYR A 238 -19.80 -8.88 5.93
N ARG A 239 -18.58 -8.54 6.34
CA ARG A 239 -17.68 -7.73 5.50
C ARG A 239 -17.29 -8.45 4.21
N PHE A 240 -17.04 -9.78 4.29
CA PHE A 240 -16.72 -10.57 3.11
C PHE A 240 -17.88 -10.57 2.12
N GLU A 241 -19.11 -10.77 2.58
CA GLU A 241 -20.31 -10.81 1.75
C GLU A 241 -20.61 -9.43 1.13
N SER A 242 -20.47 -8.37 1.90
CA SER A 242 -20.61 -6.99 1.41
C SER A 242 -19.60 -6.65 0.31
N ASP A 243 -18.32 -6.94 0.53
CA ASP A 243 -17.25 -6.55 -0.39
C ASP A 243 -17.14 -7.47 -1.62
N ASN A 244 -17.73 -8.66 -1.58
CA ASN A 244 -17.57 -9.71 -2.58
C ASN A 244 -18.91 -10.31 -3.07
N GLN A 245 -19.93 -9.48 -3.23
CA GLN A 245 -21.29 -9.92 -3.64
C GLN A 245 -21.34 -10.84 -4.88
N LYS A 246 -20.38 -10.69 -5.79
CA LYS A 246 -20.28 -11.50 -7.03
C LYS A 246 -19.17 -12.55 -6.97
N CYS A 247 -18.76 -12.99 -5.77
CA CYS A 247 -17.71 -13.99 -5.68
C CYS A 247 -18.23 -15.43 -5.95
N SER A 248 -17.33 -16.30 -6.42
CA SER A 248 -17.65 -17.73 -6.61
C SER A 248 -17.86 -18.45 -5.27
N ASN A 249 -18.67 -19.52 -5.29
CA ASN A 249 -18.86 -20.39 -4.12
C ASN A 249 -17.53 -20.96 -3.59
N ALA A 250 -16.58 -21.27 -4.47
CA ALA A 250 -15.25 -21.73 -4.08
C ALA A 250 -14.48 -20.69 -3.28
N LYS A 251 -14.57 -19.41 -3.65
CA LYS A 251 -13.94 -18.30 -2.90
C LYS A 251 -14.59 -18.14 -1.53
N ARG A 252 -15.92 -18.21 -1.45
CA ARG A 252 -16.67 -18.15 -0.18
C ARG A 252 -16.31 -19.32 0.73
N ALA A 253 -16.29 -20.53 0.21
CA ALA A 253 -15.91 -21.72 0.97
C ALA A 253 -14.46 -21.66 1.49
N ARG A 254 -13.54 -21.13 0.70
CA ARG A 254 -12.16 -20.90 1.13
C ARG A 254 -12.10 -19.90 2.29
N PHE A 255 -12.81 -18.78 2.18
CA PHE A 255 -12.86 -17.78 3.25
C PHE A 255 -13.42 -18.38 4.55
N LEU A 256 -14.52 -19.14 4.48
CA LEU A 256 -15.10 -19.81 5.64
C LEU A 256 -14.14 -20.81 6.30
N ARG A 257 -13.37 -21.56 5.51
CA ARG A 257 -12.30 -22.42 6.06
C ARG A 257 -11.21 -21.56 6.76
N ASP A 258 -10.81 -20.46 6.17
CA ASP A 258 -9.75 -19.62 6.72
C ASP A 258 -10.15 -18.97 8.05
N ILE A 259 -11.39 -18.45 8.21
CA ILE A 259 -11.87 -17.86 9.48
C ILE A 259 -12.10 -18.89 10.59
N ASN A 260 -12.31 -20.16 10.23
CA ASN A 260 -12.52 -21.24 11.18
C ASN A 260 -11.26 -22.08 11.43
N ASN A 261 -10.16 -21.77 10.78
CA ASN A 261 -8.92 -22.49 10.97
C ASN A 261 -8.23 -22.02 12.27
N PRO A 262 -8.11 -22.91 13.29
CA PRO A 262 -7.47 -22.55 14.56
C PRO A 262 -5.94 -22.45 14.46
N ALA A 263 -5.34 -23.00 13.39
CA ALA A 263 -3.88 -23.00 13.24
C ALA A 263 -3.35 -21.59 13.02
N PRO A 264 -2.22 -21.23 13.63
CA PRO A 264 -1.58 -19.94 13.45
C PRO A 264 -1.19 -19.72 11.98
N TYR A 265 -1.03 -18.46 11.63
CA TYR A 265 -0.46 -18.06 10.35
C TYR A 265 1.06 -18.05 10.46
N HIS A 266 1.73 -19.04 9.85
CA HIS A 266 3.18 -19.14 9.82
C HIS A 266 3.78 -18.28 8.72
N LEU A 267 4.84 -17.53 9.04
CA LEU A 267 5.65 -16.84 8.03
C LEU A 267 6.45 -17.84 7.22
N ARG A 268 6.76 -17.49 5.97
CA ARG A 268 7.54 -18.34 5.05
C ARG A 268 8.55 -17.49 4.28
N GLY A 269 9.62 -18.16 3.82
CA GLY A 269 10.63 -17.55 2.96
C GLY A 269 11.24 -16.27 3.58
N ASP A 270 11.40 -15.24 2.78
CA ASP A 270 12.01 -13.96 3.17
C ASP A 270 11.33 -13.28 4.38
N ASN A 271 10.02 -13.43 4.53
CA ASN A 271 9.32 -12.85 5.68
C ASN A 271 9.71 -13.52 6.99
N TRP A 272 9.84 -14.85 6.97
CA TRP A 272 10.33 -15.60 8.14
C TRP A 272 11.76 -15.22 8.49
N ALA A 273 12.67 -15.21 7.50
CA ALA A 273 14.06 -14.83 7.70
C ALA A 273 14.20 -13.41 8.26
N LYS A 274 13.41 -12.47 7.72
CA LYS A 274 13.40 -11.09 8.19
C LYS A 274 12.85 -10.97 9.61
N ALA A 275 11.76 -11.64 9.94
CA ALA A 275 11.18 -11.63 11.27
C ALA A 275 12.21 -12.17 12.30
N LYS A 276 12.84 -13.30 12.02
CA LYS A 276 13.94 -13.84 12.86
C LYS A 276 15.08 -12.84 13.06
N LYS A 277 15.55 -12.22 11.97
CA LYS A 277 16.64 -11.23 12.04
C LYS A 277 16.27 -10.02 12.92
N LEU A 278 14.99 -9.66 12.98
CA LEU A 278 14.48 -8.52 13.75
C LEU A 278 14.00 -8.90 15.16
N GLY A 279 14.09 -10.18 15.57
CA GLY A 279 13.55 -10.65 16.83
C GLY A 279 12.02 -10.56 16.94
N LEU A 280 11.32 -10.56 15.79
CA LEU A 280 9.86 -10.46 15.70
C LEU A 280 9.22 -11.85 15.61
N PRO A 281 7.91 -11.98 15.98
CA PRO A 281 7.19 -13.25 15.86
C PRO A 281 7.23 -13.80 14.43
N THR A 282 7.40 -15.12 14.32
CA THR A 282 7.32 -15.86 13.05
C THR A 282 5.96 -16.49 12.81
N GLU A 283 5.06 -16.37 13.80
CA GLU A 283 3.70 -16.89 13.80
C GLU A 283 2.73 -15.83 14.34
N TYR A 284 1.53 -15.81 13.80
CA TYR A 284 0.46 -14.88 14.18
C TYR A 284 -0.86 -15.62 14.38
N ASN A 285 -1.67 -15.20 15.34
CA ASN A 285 -3.06 -15.66 15.42
C ASN A 285 -3.77 -15.34 14.09
N ARG A 286 -4.30 -16.36 13.43
CA ARG A 286 -4.87 -16.23 12.08
C ARG A 286 -6.10 -15.31 12.06
N LEU A 287 -7.00 -15.47 13.03
CA LEU A 287 -8.24 -14.72 13.10
C LEU A 287 -7.96 -13.23 13.37
N ALA A 288 -7.09 -12.94 14.35
CA ALA A 288 -6.66 -11.57 14.65
C ALA A 288 -5.99 -10.91 13.44
N LEU A 289 -5.09 -11.63 12.76
CA LEU A 289 -4.44 -11.12 11.54
C LEU A 289 -5.45 -10.87 10.40
N MET A 290 -6.48 -11.72 10.27
CA MET A 290 -7.57 -11.51 9.32
C MET A 290 -8.39 -10.26 9.67
N ALA A 291 -8.70 -10.06 10.94
CA ALA A 291 -9.43 -8.88 11.40
C ALA A 291 -8.66 -7.59 11.05
N VAL A 292 -7.37 -7.52 11.38
CA VAL A 292 -6.52 -6.39 10.97
C VAL A 292 -6.51 -6.20 9.46
N SER A 293 -6.34 -7.30 8.72
CA SER A 293 -6.25 -7.25 7.26
C SER A 293 -7.52 -6.70 6.61
N VAL A 294 -8.68 -7.12 7.09
CA VAL A 294 -9.99 -6.86 6.50
C VAL A 294 -10.63 -5.60 7.07
N LEU A 295 -10.74 -5.51 8.39
CA LEU A 295 -11.49 -4.47 9.08
C LEU A 295 -10.70 -3.16 9.20
N GLU A 296 -9.38 -3.27 9.44
CA GLU A 296 -8.51 -2.11 9.71
C GLU A 296 -7.70 -1.64 8.50
N LEU A 297 -7.41 -2.52 7.54
CA LEU A 297 -6.57 -2.18 6.41
C LEU A 297 -7.27 -2.29 5.06
N SER A 298 -8.50 -2.84 5.04
CA SER A 298 -9.26 -3.11 3.81
C SER A 298 -8.43 -3.88 2.75
N HIS A 299 -7.64 -4.84 3.24
CA HIS A 299 -6.90 -5.82 2.43
C HIS A 299 -7.51 -7.20 2.59
N TRP A 300 -7.51 -8.03 1.58
CA TRP A 300 -7.92 -9.44 1.69
C TRP A 300 -6.71 -10.38 1.61
N ARG A 301 -5.53 -9.91 2.05
CA ARG A 301 -4.26 -10.61 1.86
C ARG A 301 -3.43 -10.55 3.13
N LEU A 302 -3.33 -11.66 3.84
CA LEU A 302 -2.55 -11.78 5.09
C LEU A 302 -1.06 -11.58 4.84
N ASP A 303 -0.53 -12.12 3.74
CA ASP A 303 0.86 -11.95 3.33
C ASP A 303 1.26 -10.47 3.18
N VAL A 304 0.39 -9.66 2.58
CA VAL A 304 0.60 -8.21 2.43
C VAL A 304 0.54 -7.51 3.78
N THR A 305 -0.40 -7.90 4.65
CA THR A 305 -0.54 -7.33 5.99
C THR A 305 0.72 -7.59 6.81
N VAL A 306 1.21 -8.81 6.83
CA VAL A 306 2.44 -9.14 7.54
C VAL A 306 3.63 -8.38 6.98
N THR A 307 3.88 -8.50 5.67
CA THR A 307 5.07 -7.90 5.02
C THR A 307 5.15 -6.39 5.22
N ASN A 308 4.01 -5.70 5.18
CA ASN A 308 3.99 -4.24 5.13
C ASN A 308 3.70 -3.57 6.46
N TYR A 309 3.15 -4.29 7.45
CA TYR A 309 2.67 -3.68 8.68
C TYR A 309 3.14 -4.39 9.96
N MET A 310 3.37 -5.71 9.93
CA MET A 310 3.72 -6.44 11.15
C MET A 310 5.24 -6.59 11.34
N ILE A 311 5.99 -6.86 10.26
CA ILE A 311 7.45 -7.07 10.29
C ILE A 311 8.21 -5.84 9.77
N GLN A 312 8.09 -4.72 10.50
CA GLN A 312 8.75 -3.45 10.14
C GLN A 312 9.78 -3.05 11.18
#